data_dab99e8ea378aa808139b9b50ab6b0de
#
_entry.id   dab99e8ea378aa808139b9b50ab6b0de
#
_cell.length_a   1.000
_cell.length_b   1.000
_cell.length_c   1.000
_cell.angle_alpha   90.00
_cell.angle_beta   90.00
_cell.angle_gamma   90.00
#
_symmetry.space_group_name_H-M   'P 1'
#
loop_
_entity.id
_entity.type
_entity.pdbx_description
1 polymer ?
#
loop_
_entity_poly.entity_id
_entity_poly.type
_entity_poly.pdbx_seq_one_letter_code
_entity_poly.pdbx_strand_id
1 'polypeptide(L)'
;MTTSDSVLTGPRPTSVPSVGPVVAELEDEIVSFRRDLHRHPELSYEEYRTTDRIVELLSGYGLSPVRMESTGAYVDVGEGPVVLALRADIDALPVEEETGLPYVSVNDGVAHACGHDMHTAVMAGVAVALGRILRGATADADLRAA
;
A
#
# COMPACT_ATOMS: atom_id res chain seq x y z
N MET A 1 -22.06 5.84 33.68
CA MET A 1 -21.08 5.69 32.60
C MET A 1 -21.80 6.02 31.30
N THR A 2 -21.69 7.25 30.87
CA THR A 2 -22.31 7.75 29.65
C THR A 2 -21.27 7.67 28.52
N THR A 3 -21.46 6.74 27.60
CA THR A 3 -20.69 6.65 26.35
C THR A 3 -21.05 7.84 25.49
N SER A 4 -20.10 8.76 25.31
CA SER A 4 -20.23 9.89 24.40
C SER A 4 -20.00 9.38 22.98
N ASP A 5 -21.07 9.12 22.24
CA ASP A 5 -21.05 8.95 20.79
C ASP A 5 -20.76 10.32 20.15
N SER A 6 -19.48 10.68 20.00
CA SER A 6 -19.10 11.77 19.10
C SER A 6 -19.09 11.27 17.67
N VAL A 7 -20.26 11.18 17.08
CA VAL A 7 -20.46 10.99 15.65
C VAL A 7 -19.77 12.15 14.92
N LEU A 8 -18.89 11.82 13.96
CA LEU A 8 -18.24 12.77 13.05
C LEU A 8 -19.30 13.59 12.30
N THR A 9 -19.59 14.79 12.79
CA THR A 9 -20.59 15.71 12.23
C THR A 9 -19.98 16.76 11.33
N GLY A 10 -19.04 16.38 10.45
CA GLY A 10 -18.59 17.24 9.36
C GLY A 10 -19.50 17.11 8.13
N PRO A 11 -19.61 18.14 7.25
CA PRO A 11 -20.34 18.00 6.02
C PRO A 11 -19.72 16.88 5.18
N ARG A 12 -20.54 15.88 4.85
CA ARG A 12 -20.10 14.82 3.92
C ARG A 12 -19.77 15.45 2.57
N PRO A 13 -18.64 15.09 1.95
CA PRO A 13 -18.37 15.54 0.59
C PRO A 13 -19.53 15.12 -0.32
N THR A 14 -20.02 16.03 -1.13
CA THR A 14 -21.17 15.85 -2.02
C THR A 14 -20.89 14.93 -3.20
N SER A 15 -19.62 14.58 -3.43
CA SER A 15 -19.18 13.56 -4.39
C SER A 15 -17.95 12.84 -3.87
N VAL A 16 -17.96 11.51 -3.97
CA VAL A 16 -16.74 10.70 -3.80
C VAL A 16 -16.02 10.72 -5.14
N PRO A 17 -14.72 11.09 -5.18
CA PRO A 17 -13.95 11.00 -6.42
C PRO A 17 -14.00 9.59 -6.98
N SER A 18 -14.08 9.45 -8.31
CA SER A 18 -14.06 8.14 -8.94
C SER A 18 -12.68 7.49 -8.75
N VAL A 19 -12.64 6.35 -8.07
CA VAL A 19 -11.40 5.58 -7.81
C VAL A 19 -10.94 4.84 -9.06
N GLY A 20 -11.88 4.41 -9.92
CA GLY A 20 -11.62 3.57 -11.08
C GLY A 20 -10.53 4.09 -12.02
N PRO A 21 -10.57 5.34 -12.49
CA PRO A 21 -9.52 5.87 -13.36
C PRO A 21 -8.13 5.86 -12.71
N VAL A 22 -8.04 6.23 -11.43
CA VAL A 22 -6.76 6.25 -10.70
C VAL A 22 -6.18 4.84 -10.57
N VAL A 23 -7.02 3.85 -10.29
CA VAL A 23 -6.59 2.44 -10.19
C VAL A 23 -6.14 1.92 -11.56
N ALA A 24 -6.87 2.24 -12.65
CA ALA A 24 -6.50 1.83 -13.99
C ALA A 24 -5.13 2.38 -14.43
N GLU A 25 -4.78 3.61 -14.05
CA GLU A 25 -3.46 4.17 -14.32
C GLU A 25 -2.31 3.52 -13.54
N LEU A 26 -2.62 2.86 -12.42
CA LEU A 26 -1.63 2.21 -11.55
C LEU A 26 -1.47 0.73 -11.85
N GLU A 27 -2.35 0.11 -12.63
CA GLU A 27 -2.47 -1.33 -12.78
C GLU A 27 -1.15 -1.98 -13.19
N ASP A 28 -0.54 -1.52 -14.27
CA ASP A 28 0.70 -2.11 -14.81
C ASP A 28 1.86 -2.05 -13.80
N GLU A 29 1.99 -0.93 -13.10
CA GLU A 29 3.04 -0.74 -12.11
C GLU A 29 2.83 -1.60 -10.87
N ILE A 30 1.59 -1.68 -10.36
CA ILE A 30 1.26 -2.51 -9.20
C ILE A 30 1.41 -4.00 -9.53
N VAL A 31 1.03 -4.43 -10.74
CA VAL A 31 1.28 -5.81 -11.22
C VAL A 31 2.77 -6.09 -11.32
N SER A 32 3.55 -5.16 -11.87
CA SER A 32 5.01 -5.29 -11.95
C SER A 32 5.66 -5.35 -10.57
N PHE A 33 5.24 -4.48 -9.66
CA PHE A 33 5.68 -4.47 -8.26
C PHE A 33 5.37 -5.80 -7.55
N ARG A 34 4.14 -6.31 -7.69
CA ARG A 34 3.76 -7.63 -7.16
C ARG A 34 4.66 -8.74 -7.68
N ARG A 35 4.93 -8.77 -8.99
CA ARG A 35 5.79 -9.81 -9.61
C ARG A 35 7.24 -9.70 -9.16
N ASP A 36 7.73 -8.49 -8.91
CA ASP A 36 9.06 -8.26 -8.35
C ASP A 36 9.18 -8.80 -6.92
N LEU A 37 8.18 -8.55 -6.06
CA LEU A 37 8.13 -9.11 -4.71
C LEU A 37 8.05 -10.64 -4.76
N HIS A 38 7.18 -11.19 -5.60
CA HIS A 38 7.00 -12.63 -5.77
C HIS A 38 8.30 -13.34 -6.14
N ARG A 39 9.08 -12.70 -7.01
CA ARG A 39 10.36 -13.23 -7.50
C ARG A 39 11.46 -13.20 -6.44
N HIS A 40 11.37 -12.32 -5.45
CA HIS A 40 12.39 -12.12 -4.43
C HIS A 40 11.78 -12.22 -3.02
N PRO A 41 11.20 -13.39 -2.68
CA PRO A 41 10.55 -13.56 -1.39
C PRO A 41 11.57 -13.56 -0.26
N GLU A 42 11.21 -13.01 0.89
CA GLU A 42 12.01 -12.98 2.11
C GLU A 42 11.20 -13.55 3.27
N LEU A 43 11.87 -14.25 4.18
CA LEU A 43 11.23 -14.83 5.35
C LEU A 43 10.86 -13.78 6.39
N SER A 44 9.96 -14.15 7.30
CA SER A 44 9.51 -13.29 8.39
C SER A 44 10.68 -12.74 9.20
N TYR A 45 10.67 -11.44 9.46
CA TYR A 45 11.71 -10.63 10.10
C TYR A 45 13.02 -10.46 9.30
N GLU A 46 13.06 -10.91 8.04
CA GLU A 46 14.18 -10.76 7.12
C GLU A 46 13.80 -9.99 5.85
N GLU A 47 12.61 -9.35 5.83
CA GLU A 47 12.01 -8.69 4.67
C GLU A 47 12.65 -7.32 4.39
N TYR A 48 13.98 -7.26 4.32
CA TYR A 48 14.73 -6.01 4.15
C TYR A 48 14.54 -5.43 2.76
N ARG A 49 14.73 -6.26 1.72
CA ARG A 49 14.52 -5.84 0.33
C ARG A 49 13.06 -5.49 0.05
N THR A 50 12.15 -6.30 0.54
CA THR A 50 10.69 -6.05 0.43
C THR A 50 10.33 -4.70 1.03
N THR A 51 10.86 -4.39 2.23
CA THR A 51 10.71 -3.09 2.89
C THR A 51 11.28 -1.96 2.03
N ASP A 52 12.47 -2.13 1.44
CA ASP A 52 13.09 -1.15 0.55
C ASP A 52 12.21 -0.87 -0.66
N ARG A 53 11.69 -1.89 -1.30
CA ARG A 53 10.81 -1.77 -2.47
C ARG A 53 9.49 -1.06 -2.16
N ILE A 54 8.89 -1.33 -0.98
CA ILE A 54 7.69 -0.63 -0.51
C ILE A 54 7.99 0.87 -0.32
N VAL A 55 9.08 1.19 0.38
CA VAL A 55 9.48 2.58 0.63
C VAL A 55 9.78 3.32 -0.67
N GLU A 56 10.49 2.69 -1.59
CA GLU A 56 10.80 3.27 -2.91
C GLU A 56 9.54 3.58 -3.71
N LEU A 57 8.62 2.61 -3.83
CA LEU A 57 7.37 2.80 -4.54
C LEU A 57 6.55 3.95 -3.95
N LEU A 58 6.30 3.94 -2.65
CA LEU A 58 5.48 4.96 -1.98
C LEU A 58 6.12 6.36 -2.08
N SER A 59 7.45 6.45 -1.91
CA SER A 59 8.19 7.71 -2.05
C SER A 59 8.15 8.26 -3.48
N GLY A 60 8.21 7.39 -4.49
CA GLY A 60 8.08 7.76 -5.90
C GLY A 60 6.75 8.44 -6.23
N TYR A 61 5.72 8.15 -5.44
CA TYR A 61 4.41 8.80 -5.52
C TYR A 61 4.24 10.00 -4.59
N GLY A 62 5.32 10.48 -3.98
CA GLY A 62 5.31 11.67 -3.10
C GLY A 62 4.64 11.41 -1.74
N LEU A 63 4.57 10.16 -1.31
CA LEU A 63 4.23 9.80 0.05
C LEU A 63 5.51 9.79 0.91
N SER A 64 5.34 9.81 2.23
CA SER A 64 6.45 9.84 3.20
C SER A 64 6.44 8.59 4.09
N PRO A 65 6.79 7.41 3.54
CA PRO A 65 6.81 6.18 4.33
C PRO A 65 7.90 6.21 5.39
N VAL A 66 7.60 5.66 6.55
CA VAL A 66 8.52 5.52 7.69
C VAL A 66 8.85 4.04 7.86
N ARG A 67 10.14 3.70 7.86
CA ARG A 67 10.63 2.35 8.15
C ARG A 67 10.43 2.02 9.63
N MET A 68 10.08 0.79 9.91
CA MET A 68 10.11 0.25 11.27
C MET A 68 11.55 -0.13 11.66
N GLU A 69 11.80 -0.38 12.93
CA GLU A 69 13.16 -0.67 13.45
C GLU A 69 13.81 -1.92 12.83
N SER A 70 13.00 -2.91 12.47
CA SER A 70 13.46 -4.17 11.84
C SER A 70 13.12 -4.15 10.35
N THR A 71 11.97 -4.69 9.99
CA THR A 71 11.43 -4.77 8.63
C THR A 71 10.03 -4.19 8.60
N GLY A 72 9.53 -3.87 7.40
CA GLY A 72 8.24 -3.23 7.23
C GLY A 72 8.29 -1.70 7.28
N ALA A 73 7.19 -1.10 6.88
CA ALA A 73 7.03 0.35 6.86
C ALA A 73 5.57 0.73 7.09
N TYR A 74 5.33 1.95 7.53
CA TYR A 74 4.01 2.55 7.53
C TYR A 74 4.03 3.89 6.82
N VAL A 75 2.86 4.35 6.38
CA VAL A 75 2.69 5.67 5.79
C VAL A 75 1.35 6.26 6.20
N ASP A 76 1.36 7.51 6.60
CA ASP A 76 0.13 8.27 6.84
C ASP A 76 -0.32 8.91 5.52
N VAL A 77 -1.61 8.79 5.22
CA VAL A 77 -2.20 9.31 3.99
C VAL A 77 -3.36 10.25 4.35
N GLY A 78 -3.24 11.51 3.99
CA GLY A 78 -4.18 12.57 4.35
C GLY A 78 -3.68 13.42 5.51
N GLU A 79 -4.56 14.26 6.05
CA GLU A 79 -4.29 15.20 7.13
C GLU A 79 -5.27 14.99 8.29
N GLY A 80 -4.86 15.42 9.49
CA GLY A 80 -5.69 15.33 10.70
C GLY A 80 -5.50 14.02 11.47
N PRO A 81 -6.40 13.69 12.41
CA PRO A 81 -6.29 12.49 13.23
C PRO A 81 -6.48 11.22 12.41
N VAL A 82 -5.70 10.18 12.71
CA VAL A 82 -5.88 8.87 12.09
C VAL A 82 -7.25 8.28 12.46
N VAL A 83 -8.04 7.95 11.45
CA VAL A 83 -9.39 7.39 11.61
C VAL A 83 -9.48 5.91 11.21
N LEU A 84 -8.51 5.42 10.42
CA LEU A 84 -8.46 4.04 9.96
C LEU A 84 -7.00 3.61 9.79
N ALA A 85 -6.66 2.43 10.24
CA ALA A 85 -5.40 1.77 9.94
C ALA A 85 -5.66 0.51 9.11
N LEU A 86 -4.90 0.34 8.04
CA LEU A 86 -4.90 -0.86 7.20
C LEU A 86 -3.56 -1.57 7.33
N ARG A 87 -3.56 -2.90 7.27
CA ARG A 87 -2.34 -3.72 7.40
C ARG A 87 -2.29 -4.78 6.30
N ALA A 88 -1.09 -5.04 5.81
CA ALA A 88 -0.75 -6.22 5.02
C ALA A 88 0.51 -6.86 5.59
N ASP A 89 0.55 -8.19 5.61
CA ASP A 89 1.76 -8.94 5.88
C ASP A 89 2.64 -8.95 4.62
N ILE A 90 3.97 -9.03 4.79
CA ILE A 90 4.94 -8.84 3.70
C ILE A 90 5.92 -10.00 3.56
N ASP A 91 5.87 -10.98 4.49
CA ASP A 91 6.76 -12.13 4.54
C ASP A 91 6.36 -13.25 3.56
N ALA A 92 7.32 -14.10 3.24
CA ALA A 92 7.16 -15.34 2.50
C ALA A 92 7.29 -16.56 3.42
N LEU A 93 7.10 -17.75 2.86
CA LEU A 93 7.17 -19.03 3.57
C LEU A 93 8.37 -19.84 3.13
N PRO A 94 8.93 -20.70 4.03
CA PRO A 94 10.02 -21.62 3.71
C PRO A 94 9.48 -22.84 2.95
N VAL A 95 9.04 -22.62 1.71
CA VAL A 95 8.50 -23.66 0.81
C VAL A 95 9.06 -23.47 -0.60
N GLU A 96 9.30 -24.58 -1.30
CA GLU A 96 9.72 -24.56 -2.68
C GLU A 96 8.56 -24.12 -3.59
N GLU A 97 8.86 -23.31 -4.60
CA GLU A 97 7.87 -22.89 -5.59
C GLU A 97 7.92 -23.79 -6.84
N GLU A 98 6.80 -24.44 -7.16
CA GLU A 98 6.65 -25.32 -8.30
C GLU A 98 5.70 -24.78 -9.39
N THR A 99 5.46 -23.45 -9.41
CA THR A 99 4.46 -22.85 -10.32
C THR A 99 4.90 -22.80 -11.78
N GLY A 100 6.20 -22.74 -12.06
CA GLY A 100 6.76 -22.57 -13.41
C GLY A 100 6.44 -21.21 -14.04
N LEU A 101 6.04 -20.21 -13.26
CA LEU A 101 5.73 -18.86 -13.74
C LEU A 101 7.00 -18.13 -14.20
N PRO A 102 6.91 -17.17 -15.14
CA PRO A 102 8.06 -16.40 -15.61
C PRO A 102 8.68 -15.49 -14.53
N TYR A 103 8.00 -15.32 -13.40
CA TYR A 103 8.44 -14.58 -12.21
C TYR A 103 8.51 -15.47 -10.97
N VAL A 104 8.79 -16.78 -11.15
CA VAL A 104 9.03 -17.72 -10.05
C VAL A 104 10.12 -17.20 -9.10
N SER A 105 10.06 -17.60 -7.84
CA SER A 105 11.07 -17.26 -6.84
C SER A 105 12.48 -17.56 -7.34
N VAL A 106 13.41 -16.65 -7.09
CA VAL A 106 14.85 -16.86 -7.31
C VAL A 106 15.58 -17.29 -6.03
N ASN A 107 14.85 -17.41 -4.92
CA ASN A 107 15.36 -17.82 -3.61
C ASN A 107 14.91 -19.27 -3.35
N ASP A 108 15.83 -20.21 -3.50
CA ASP A 108 15.56 -21.62 -3.32
C ASP A 108 14.91 -21.90 -1.96
N GLY A 109 13.82 -22.66 -1.97
CA GLY A 109 13.10 -23.04 -0.74
C GLY A 109 12.31 -21.91 -0.08
N VAL A 110 12.12 -20.76 -0.74
CA VAL A 110 11.30 -19.66 -0.21
C VAL A 110 10.32 -19.18 -1.28
N ALA A 111 9.05 -19.06 -0.92
CA ALA A 111 8.00 -18.61 -1.84
C ALA A 111 6.86 -17.86 -1.15
N HIS A 112 6.20 -16.96 -1.90
CA HIS A 112 4.98 -16.27 -1.46
C HIS A 112 3.73 -17.16 -1.59
N ALA A 113 3.74 -18.34 -0.94
CA ALA A 113 2.65 -19.28 -1.02
C ALA A 113 1.36 -18.84 -0.30
N CYS A 114 1.43 -17.88 0.64
CA CYS A 114 0.27 -17.25 1.28
C CYS A 114 -0.30 -16.05 0.48
N GLY A 115 0.39 -15.57 -0.55
CA GLY A 115 -0.06 -14.41 -1.32
C GLY A 115 0.21 -13.05 -0.67
N HIS A 116 1.14 -12.96 0.29
CA HIS A 116 1.49 -11.69 0.93
C HIS A 116 2.10 -10.67 -0.05
N ASP A 117 2.74 -11.11 -1.12
CA ASP A 117 3.15 -10.29 -2.25
C ASP A 117 1.98 -9.55 -2.91
N MET A 118 0.84 -10.23 -3.05
CA MET A 118 -0.40 -9.63 -3.56
C MET A 118 -1.01 -8.67 -2.54
N HIS A 119 -1.07 -9.05 -1.26
CA HIS A 119 -1.58 -8.19 -0.19
C HIS A 119 -0.76 -6.91 -0.09
N THR A 120 0.57 -7.02 -0.16
CA THR A 120 1.51 -5.87 -0.16
C THR A 120 1.27 -4.97 -1.36
N ALA A 121 1.16 -5.52 -2.55
CA ALA A 121 0.94 -4.76 -3.77
C ALA A 121 -0.42 -4.03 -3.75
N VAL A 122 -1.49 -4.70 -3.33
CA VAL A 122 -2.81 -4.09 -3.16
C VAL A 122 -2.76 -2.95 -2.13
N MET A 123 -2.11 -3.16 -0.98
CA MET A 123 -2.01 -2.14 0.05
C MET A 123 -1.22 -0.92 -0.41
N ALA A 124 -0.10 -1.13 -1.09
CA ALA A 124 0.68 -0.04 -1.67
C ALA A 124 -0.13 0.74 -2.73
N GLY A 125 -0.86 0.03 -3.59
CA GLY A 125 -1.77 0.63 -4.56
C GLY A 125 -2.87 1.46 -3.91
N VAL A 126 -3.46 0.98 -2.81
CA VAL A 126 -4.46 1.73 -2.02
C VAL A 126 -3.86 3.01 -1.46
N ALA A 127 -2.66 2.96 -0.86
CA ALA A 127 -1.99 4.14 -0.31
C ALA A 127 -1.72 5.19 -1.40
N VAL A 128 -1.21 4.77 -2.56
CA VAL A 128 -0.95 5.66 -3.71
C VAL A 128 -2.25 6.26 -4.25
N ALA A 129 -3.29 5.44 -4.45
CA ALA A 129 -4.57 5.92 -4.98
C ALA A 129 -5.23 6.94 -4.03
N LEU A 130 -5.26 6.65 -2.74
CA LEU A 130 -5.78 7.58 -1.73
C LEU A 130 -4.96 8.87 -1.70
N GLY A 131 -3.63 8.80 -1.72
CA GLY A 131 -2.76 9.97 -1.75
C GLY A 131 -3.00 10.86 -2.99
N ARG A 132 -3.25 10.28 -4.15
CA ARG A 132 -3.61 11.02 -5.37
C ARG A 132 -4.98 11.68 -5.27
N ILE A 133 -5.98 10.94 -4.79
CA ILE A 133 -7.36 11.40 -4.66
C ILE A 133 -7.43 12.57 -3.66
N LEU A 134 -6.79 12.44 -2.51
CA LEU A 134 -6.81 13.48 -1.47
C LEU A 134 -6.09 14.75 -1.91
N ARG A 135 -4.93 14.65 -2.58
CA ARG A 135 -4.23 15.81 -3.16
C ARG A 135 -5.05 16.51 -4.26
N GLY A 136 -5.74 15.75 -5.11
CA GLY A 136 -6.65 16.31 -6.09
C GLY A 136 -7.83 17.04 -5.45
N ALA A 137 -8.39 16.50 -4.40
CA ALA A 137 -9.51 17.11 -3.68
C ALA A 137 -9.12 18.43 -2.97
N THR A 138 -7.91 18.54 -2.42
CA THR A 138 -7.40 19.78 -1.81
C THR A 138 -7.15 20.85 -2.87
N ALA A 139 -6.52 20.50 -3.99
CA ALA A 139 -6.31 21.44 -5.10
C ALA A 139 -7.63 22.00 -5.66
N ASP A 140 -8.66 21.19 -5.80
CA ASP A 140 -10.00 21.61 -6.24
C ASP A 140 -10.71 22.51 -5.20
N ALA A 141 -10.47 22.28 -3.90
CA ALA A 141 -11.02 23.11 -2.84
C ALA A 141 -10.39 24.51 -2.82
N ASP A 142 -9.07 24.59 -3.01
CA ASP A 142 -8.33 25.87 -3.06
C ASP A 142 -8.72 26.70 -4.27
N LEU A 143 -8.94 26.06 -5.44
CA LEU A 143 -9.43 26.73 -6.65
C LEU A 143 -10.85 27.30 -6.53
N ARG A 144 -11.70 26.75 -5.66
CA ARG A 144 -13.06 27.23 -5.40
C ARG A 144 -13.15 28.30 -4.32
N ALA A 145 -12.08 28.45 -3.51
CA ALA A 145 -11.98 29.43 -2.43
C ALA A 145 -11.32 30.74 -2.87
N ALA A 146 -10.70 30.79 -4.06
CA ALA A 146 -10.05 31.95 -4.67
C ALA A 146 -10.99 32.67 -5.65
#